data_444ae9355fde215cf3a50389ac8c91c5
#
_entry.id   444ae9355fde215cf3a50389ac8c91c5
#
_cell.length_a   1.000
_cell.length_b   1.000
_cell.length_c   1.000
_cell.angle_alpha   90.00
_cell.angle_beta   90.00
_cell.angle_gamma   90.00
#
_symmetry.space_group_name_H-M   'P 1'
#
loop_
_entity.id
_entity.type
_entity.pdbx_description
1 polymer ?
#
loop_
_entity_poly.entity_id
_entity_poly.type
_entity_poly.pdbx_seq_one_letter_code
_entity_poly.pdbx_strand_id
1 'polypeptide(L)' 'MATERKYKMMGSGSGWGIWEIATGKKVEGFGQCRIAALERWYELEGWRKPSRWY' A
#
# COMPACT_ATOMS: atom_id res chain seq x y z
N MET A 1 17.11 2.82 -12.87
CA MET A 1 16.93 1.48 -12.38
C MET A 1 15.56 1.31 -11.74
N ALA A 2 14.87 0.26 -12.09
CA ALA A 2 13.55 0.03 -11.55
C ALA A 2 13.62 -0.60 -10.18
N THR A 3 12.77 -0.12 -9.28
CA THR A 3 12.63 -0.71 -7.97
C THR A 3 11.53 -1.77 -8.04
N GLU A 4 11.86 -2.99 -7.67
CA GLU A 4 10.88 -4.05 -7.63
C GLU A 4 9.92 -3.80 -6.47
N ARG A 5 8.65 -3.86 -6.78
CA ARG A 5 7.61 -3.71 -5.76
C ARG A 5 7.19 -5.08 -5.28
N LYS A 6 7.15 -5.24 -3.96
CA LYS A 6 6.66 -6.49 -3.36
C LYS A 6 5.17 -6.43 -3.12
N TYR A 7 4.64 -5.24 -2.98
CA TYR A 7 3.24 -5.03 -2.63
C TYR A 7 2.62 -4.00 -3.55
N LYS A 8 1.31 -4.01 -3.64
CA LYS A 8 0.58 -2.99 -4.38
C LYS A 8 -0.59 -2.50 -3.54
N MET A 9 -0.92 -1.23 -3.71
CA MET A 9 -2.04 -0.61 -3.03
C MET A 9 -3.15 -0.39 -4.03
N MET A 10 -4.36 -0.82 -3.69
CA MET A 10 -5.51 -0.63 -4.56
C MET A 10 -6.72 -0.21 -3.75
N GLY A 11 -7.59 0.55 -4.40
CA GLY A 11 -8.89 0.89 -3.86
C GLY A 11 -9.95 0.03 -4.51
N SER A 12 -10.95 -0.33 -3.74
CA SER A 12 -12.07 -1.10 -4.25
C SER A 12 -13.36 -0.58 -3.59
N GLY A 13 -14.48 -1.21 -3.90
CA GLY A 13 -15.74 -0.82 -3.31
C GLY A 13 -15.75 -0.93 -1.79
N SER A 14 -14.94 -1.82 -1.24
CA SER A 14 -14.84 -2.00 0.20
C SER A 14 -13.76 -1.13 0.83
N GLY A 15 -13.03 -0.33 0.03
CA GLY A 15 -12.03 0.58 0.55
C GLY A 15 -10.63 0.28 0.04
N TRP A 16 -9.65 0.84 0.73
CA TRP A 16 -8.25 0.69 0.35
C TRP A 16 -7.63 -0.53 0.99
N GLY A 17 -6.66 -1.11 0.29
CA GLY A 17 -5.97 -2.27 0.83
C GLY A 17 -4.63 -2.46 0.14
N ILE A 18 -3.81 -3.33 0.74
CA ILE A 18 -2.49 -3.66 0.22
C ILE A 18 -2.48 -5.15 -0.09
N TRP A 19 -1.96 -5.49 -1.26
CA TRP A 19 -1.87 -6.88 -1.71
C TRP A 19 -0.44 -7.23 -1.99
N GLU A 20 -0.09 -8.47 -1.74
CA GLU A 20 1.23 -9.00 -2.10
C GLU A 20 1.20 -9.41 -3.58
N ILE A 21 2.13 -8.86 -4.35
CA ILE A 21 2.13 -9.09 -5.79
C ILE A 21 2.45 -10.54 -6.13
N ALA A 22 3.38 -11.14 -5.40
CA ALA A 22 3.83 -12.49 -5.71
C ALA A 22 2.71 -13.52 -5.57
N THR A 23 1.86 -13.39 -4.56
CA THR A 23 0.80 -14.37 -4.30
C THR A 23 -0.59 -13.85 -4.64
N GLY A 24 -0.73 -12.54 -4.79
CA GLY A 24 -2.03 -11.92 -5.03
C GLY A 24 -2.91 -11.88 -3.80
N LYS A 25 -2.36 -12.21 -2.64
CA LYS A 25 -3.14 -12.23 -1.41
C LYS A 25 -3.20 -10.85 -0.77
N LYS A 26 -4.34 -10.54 -0.17
CA LYS A 26 -4.49 -9.29 0.56
C LYS A 26 -3.70 -9.34 1.84
N VAL A 27 -2.85 -8.34 2.04
CA VAL A 27 -2.03 -8.25 3.24
C VAL A 27 -2.78 -7.53 4.35
N GLU A 28 -3.40 -6.40 4.00
CA GLU A 28 -4.04 -5.57 5.01
C GLU A 28 -5.10 -4.69 4.36
N GLY A 29 -6.16 -4.39 5.10
CA GLY A 29 -7.22 -3.52 4.63
C GLY A 29 -7.31 -2.28 5.50
N PHE A 30 -7.66 -1.14 4.89
CA PHE A 30 -7.69 0.14 5.60
C PHE A 30 -9.03 0.88 5.44
N GLY A 31 -10.00 0.24 4.82
CA GLY A 31 -11.29 0.87 4.63
C GLY A 31 -11.18 2.14 3.83
N GLN A 32 -11.78 3.21 4.34
CA GLN A 32 -11.83 4.49 3.65
C GLN A 32 -10.55 5.33 3.84
N CYS A 33 -9.61 4.86 4.63
CA CYS A 33 -8.45 5.66 5.01
C CYS A 33 -7.30 5.46 4.04
N ARG A 34 -7.27 6.26 2.98
CA ARG A 34 -6.23 6.17 1.95
C ARG A 34 -4.85 6.47 2.54
N ILE A 35 -4.76 7.44 3.44
CA ILE A 35 -3.48 7.84 4.02
C ILE A 35 -2.88 6.70 4.83
N ALA A 36 -3.69 6.01 5.61
CA ALA A 36 -3.18 4.88 6.39
C ALA A 36 -2.63 3.78 5.47
N ALA A 37 -3.32 3.53 4.36
CA ALA A 37 -2.87 2.55 3.39
C ALA A 37 -1.54 2.95 2.78
N LEU A 38 -1.40 4.23 2.42
CA LEU A 38 -0.16 4.74 1.85
C LEU A 38 1.01 4.60 2.82
N GLU A 39 0.79 4.97 4.07
CA GLU A 39 1.83 4.89 5.08
C GLU A 39 2.29 3.45 5.27
N ARG A 40 1.34 2.55 5.37
CA ARG A 40 1.68 1.15 5.57
C ARG A 40 2.40 0.57 4.36
N TRP A 41 1.95 0.94 3.17
CA TRP A 41 2.58 0.48 1.94
C TRP A 41 4.05 0.92 1.88
N TYR A 42 4.30 2.18 2.20
CA TYR A 42 5.67 2.68 2.21
C TYR A 42 6.52 1.95 3.24
N GLU A 43 5.95 1.65 4.40
CA GLU A 43 6.66 0.89 5.43
C GLU A 43 7.01 -0.51 4.95
N LEU A 44 6.06 -1.19 4.32
CA LEU A 44 6.28 -2.54 3.85
C LEU A 44 7.33 -2.60 2.74
N GLU A 45 7.34 -1.59 1.88
CA GLU A 45 8.31 -1.53 0.79
C GLU A 45 9.66 -0.98 1.25
N GLY A 46 9.71 -0.39 2.43
CA GLY A 46 10.93 0.21 2.92
C GLY A 46 11.23 1.55 2.29
N TRP A 47 10.23 2.21 1.73
CA TRP A 47 10.40 3.52 1.11
C TRP A 47 10.34 4.62 2.15
N ARG A 48 11.01 5.71 1.82
CA ARG A 48 10.97 6.89 2.66
C ARG A 48 9.61 7.57 2.51
N LYS A 49 8.98 7.87 3.63
CA LYS A 49 7.69 8.54 3.61
C LYS A 49 7.87 10.03 3.35
N PRO A 50 7.00 10.65 2.58
CA PRO A 50 7.03 12.10 2.43
C PRO A 50 6.61 12.77 3.72
N SER A 51 6.99 14.05 3.87
CA SER A 51 6.63 14.79 5.07
C SER A 51 5.15 15.17 5.07
N ARG A 52 4.50 15.06 3.92
CA ARG A 52 3.09 15.43 3.80
C ARG A 52 2.40 14.52 2.80
N TRP A 53 1.21 14.11 3.15
CA TRP A 53 0.34 13.37 2.25
C TRP A 53 -0.76 14.28 1.73
N TYR A 54 -1.21 14.04 0.51
CA TYR A 54 -2.31 14.82 -0.08
C TYR A 54 -3.60 14.09 0.05
#